data_b320bd975add4d79e817e07906436e1e
#
_entry.id   b320bd975add4d79e817e07906436e1e
#
_cell.length_a   1.000
_cell.length_b   1.000
_cell.length_c   1.000
_cell.angle_alpha   90.00
_cell.angle_beta   90.00
_cell.angle_gamma   90.00
#
_symmetry.space_group_name_H-M   'P 1'
#
loop_
_entity.id
_entity.type
_entity.pdbx_description
1 polymer ?
#
loop_
_entity_poly.entity_id
_entity_poly.type
_entity_poly.pdbx_seq_one_letter_code
_entity_poly.pdbx_strand_id
1 'polypeptide(L)'
;MKPAAAGARARGAGRSAVRIGVFGGSFDPPHFGHLAVAEWARTELALDEVVFVPAAAPPHKRRGTLSPVRDRVAMTRLAVRGNPAFRVSTLEAERRGPSYSVDTVRELAAATPGARLHFLMGADMFATFDDWREPGAIAEHAVLVVASRPGARARRTSRWARRGRGVVWLTNPVMAVSSSGLRARAAAGAGLRYLVPDAVARYVARHRLYAAMAPRARRHA
;
A
#
# COMPACT_ATOMS: atom_id res chain seq x y z
N MET A 1 -53.33 10.55 30.86
CA MET A 1 -52.39 10.86 29.78
C MET A 1 -51.27 9.83 29.85
N LYS A 2 -51.24 8.88 28.93
CA LYS A 2 -50.20 7.84 28.82
C LYS A 2 -49.08 8.32 27.86
N PRO A 3 -47.79 8.18 28.17
CA PRO A 3 -46.75 8.44 27.21
C PRO A 3 -46.62 7.28 26.22
N ALA A 4 -46.46 7.62 24.92
CA ALA A 4 -46.33 6.71 23.83
C ALA A 4 -45.01 5.96 23.87
N ALA A 5 -45.06 4.66 23.61
CA ALA A 5 -43.91 3.79 23.45
C ALA A 5 -43.13 4.16 22.21
N ALA A 6 -41.83 4.50 22.38
CA ALA A 6 -40.90 4.70 21.28
C ALA A 6 -40.61 3.35 20.63
N GLY A 7 -40.97 3.23 19.35
CA GLY A 7 -40.79 2.01 18.54
C GLY A 7 -39.33 1.62 18.41
N ALA A 8 -39.02 0.38 18.74
CA ALA A 8 -37.79 -0.29 18.40
C ALA A 8 -37.66 -0.38 16.88
N ARG A 9 -36.75 0.40 16.30
CA ARG A 9 -36.39 0.27 14.88
C ARG A 9 -35.69 -1.06 14.68
N ALA A 10 -36.32 -1.92 13.89
CA ALA A 10 -35.80 -3.20 13.45
C ALA A 10 -34.44 -3.01 12.76
N ARG A 11 -33.39 -3.58 13.35
CA ARG A 11 -32.08 -3.76 12.72
C ARG A 11 -32.12 -5.00 11.85
N GLY A 12 -32.60 -4.85 10.65
CA GLY A 12 -32.72 -5.92 9.65
C GLY A 12 -32.41 -5.40 8.25
N ALA A 13 -31.31 -4.61 8.09
CA ALA A 13 -30.77 -4.31 6.76
C ALA A 13 -29.51 -5.15 6.60
N GLY A 14 -29.46 -6.00 5.56
CA GLY A 14 -28.33 -6.86 5.25
C GLY A 14 -27.01 -6.08 5.27
N ARG A 15 -26.05 -6.52 6.08
CA ARG A 15 -24.71 -5.89 6.15
C ARG A 15 -24.11 -5.96 4.74
N SER A 16 -23.89 -4.83 4.11
CA SER A 16 -23.13 -4.79 2.85
C SER A 16 -21.78 -5.48 3.07
N ALA A 17 -21.29 -6.19 2.03
CA ALA A 17 -20.00 -6.87 2.10
C ALA A 17 -18.89 -5.91 2.57
N VAL A 18 -18.06 -6.36 3.51
CA VAL A 18 -16.90 -5.60 4.00
C VAL A 18 -15.98 -5.29 2.82
N ARG A 19 -15.56 -4.04 2.70
CA ARG A 19 -14.67 -3.56 1.64
C ARG A 19 -13.26 -3.37 2.17
N ILE A 20 -12.31 -4.11 1.64
CA ILE A 20 -10.93 -4.12 2.11
C ILE A 20 -10.00 -3.61 1.01
N GLY A 21 -9.25 -2.54 1.29
CA GLY A 21 -8.13 -2.11 0.48
C GLY A 21 -6.90 -2.98 0.73
N VAL A 22 -6.29 -3.52 -0.31
CA VAL A 22 -5.03 -4.27 -0.24
C VAL A 22 -3.94 -3.41 -0.87
N PHE A 23 -3.03 -2.90 -0.06
CA PHE A 23 -1.98 -2.02 -0.52
C PHE A 23 -0.60 -2.66 -0.37
N GLY A 24 -0.16 -3.34 -1.43
CA GLY A 24 1.18 -3.93 -1.53
C GLY A 24 2.25 -2.88 -1.83
N GLY A 25 3.44 -3.06 -1.27
CA GLY A 25 4.55 -2.16 -1.56
C GLY A 25 5.84 -2.53 -0.84
N SER A 26 6.97 -2.00 -1.28
CA SER A 26 8.25 -2.17 -0.57
C SER A 26 8.26 -1.44 0.76
N PHE A 27 7.62 -0.26 0.85
CA PHE A 27 7.59 0.62 2.03
C PHE A 27 8.97 0.84 2.66
N ASP A 28 9.92 1.29 1.84
CA ASP A 28 11.34 1.40 2.19
C ASP A 28 11.91 2.82 1.97
N PRO A 29 11.54 3.82 2.80
CA PRO A 29 10.53 3.78 3.87
C PRO A 29 9.10 4.05 3.36
N PRO A 30 8.07 3.76 4.18
CA PRO A 30 6.75 4.31 3.98
C PRO A 30 6.79 5.83 4.16
N HIS A 31 5.96 6.57 3.41
CA HIS A 31 5.97 8.04 3.40
C HIS A 31 4.56 8.60 3.23
N PHE A 32 4.40 9.91 3.41
CA PHE A 32 3.09 10.54 3.33
C PHE A 32 2.38 10.33 2.00
N GLY A 33 3.09 10.15 0.88
CA GLY A 33 2.47 9.77 -0.39
C GLY A 33 1.75 8.43 -0.35
N HIS A 34 2.29 7.42 0.37
CA HIS A 34 1.59 6.15 0.57
C HIS A 34 0.35 6.33 1.44
N LEU A 35 0.47 7.07 2.55
CA LEU A 35 -0.64 7.28 3.49
C LEU A 35 -1.77 8.08 2.84
N ALA A 36 -1.44 9.12 2.07
CA ALA A 36 -2.41 9.91 1.33
C ALA A 36 -3.19 9.06 0.31
N VAL A 37 -2.52 8.22 -0.47
CA VAL A 37 -3.18 7.32 -1.42
C VAL A 37 -4.10 6.35 -0.68
N ALA A 38 -3.65 5.75 0.43
CA ALA A 38 -4.44 4.80 1.20
C ALA A 38 -5.70 5.46 1.79
N GLU A 39 -5.57 6.66 2.38
CA GLU A 39 -6.71 7.39 2.97
C GLU A 39 -7.66 7.90 1.89
N TRP A 40 -7.12 8.36 0.75
CA TRP A 40 -7.95 8.78 -0.37
C TRP A 40 -8.77 7.61 -0.93
N ALA A 41 -8.14 6.45 -1.14
CA ALA A 41 -8.85 5.26 -1.57
C ALA A 41 -9.91 4.82 -0.55
N ARG A 42 -9.58 4.88 0.76
CA ARG A 42 -10.51 4.52 1.82
C ARG A 42 -11.77 5.38 1.79
N THR A 43 -11.62 6.68 1.65
CA THR A 43 -12.76 7.61 1.65
C THR A 43 -13.53 7.59 0.32
N GLU A 44 -12.84 7.63 -0.82
CA GLU A 44 -13.47 7.66 -2.14
C GLU A 44 -14.25 6.37 -2.45
N LEU A 45 -13.73 5.21 -1.99
CA LEU A 45 -14.34 3.90 -2.25
C LEU A 45 -15.12 3.36 -1.06
N ALA A 46 -15.27 4.13 0.02
CA ALA A 46 -15.90 3.71 1.27
C ALA A 46 -15.35 2.36 1.77
N LEU A 47 -14.00 2.23 1.83
CA LEU A 47 -13.37 1.04 2.36
C LEU A 47 -13.47 1.03 3.89
N ASP A 48 -13.81 -0.11 4.46
CA ASP A 48 -13.86 -0.32 5.90
C ASP A 48 -12.46 -0.33 6.51
N GLU A 49 -11.49 -0.96 5.80
CA GLU A 49 -10.08 -0.96 6.18
C GLU A 49 -9.13 -0.94 4.97
N VAL A 50 -7.88 -0.52 5.21
CA VAL A 50 -6.77 -0.69 4.26
C VAL A 50 -5.66 -1.50 4.91
N VAL A 51 -5.32 -2.62 4.26
CA VAL A 51 -4.27 -3.55 4.67
C VAL A 51 -3.00 -3.23 3.92
N PHE A 52 -2.00 -2.72 4.61
CA PHE A 52 -0.66 -2.54 4.06
C PHE A 52 0.09 -3.87 4.09
N VAL A 53 0.64 -4.29 2.97
CA VAL A 53 1.37 -5.56 2.82
C VAL A 53 2.81 -5.27 2.38
N PRO A 54 3.78 -5.18 3.33
CA PRO A 54 5.18 -4.99 2.98
C PRO A 54 5.74 -6.21 2.25
N ALA A 55 6.12 -6.03 0.98
CA ALA A 55 6.66 -7.11 0.14
C ALA A 55 8.01 -7.61 0.67
N ALA A 56 8.15 -8.92 0.92
CA ALA A 56 9.41 -9.48 1.38
C ALA A 56 10.47 -9.47 0.28
N ALA A 57 10.17 -10.08 -0.84
CA ALA A 57 11.07 -10.24 -1.99
C ALA A 57 10.34 -9.91 -3.30
N PRO A 58 10.06 -8.61 -3.60
CA PRO A 58 9.37 -8.22 -4.82
C PRO A 58 10.19 -8.62 -6.05
N PRO A 59 9.62 -9.34 -7.03
CA PRO A 59 10.36 -9.96 -8.13
C PRO A 59 11.06 -8.95 -9.06
N HIS A 60 10.53 -7.73 -9.16
CA HIS A 60 11.08 -6.64 -9.96
C HIS A 60 12.23 -5.87 -9.27
N LYS A 61 12.56 -6.20 -8.03
CA LYS A 61 13.67 -5.58 -7.29
C LYS A 61 14.88 -6.52 -7.23
N ARG A 62 16.09 -5.98 -7.46
CA ARG A 62 17.32 -6.76 -7.27
C ARG A 62 17.49 -7.12 -5.80
N ARG A 63 17.95 -8.34 -5.52
CA ARG A 63 18.26 -8.77 -4.15
C ARG A 63 19.27 -7.81 -3.49
N GLY A 64 19.08 -7.51 -2.22
CA GLY A 64 19.97 -6.63 -1.45
C GLY A 64 19.76 -5.12 -1.67
N THR A 65 18.80 -4.70 -2.52
CA THR A 65 18.53 -3.26 -2.75
C THR A 65 17.54 -2.65 -1.75
N LEU A 66 16.87 -3.49 -0.96
CA LEU A 66 15.90 -3.06 0.04
C LEU A 66 16.44 -3.31 1.45
N SER A 67 16.00 -2.49 2.39
CA SER A 67 16.20 -2.74 3.81
C SER A 67 15.59 -4.09 4.22
N PRO A 68 16.08 -4.74 5.29
CA PRO A 68 15.49 -5.98 5.79
C PRO A 68 13.97 -5.87 5.95
N VAL A 69 13.25 -6.93 5.60
CA VAL A 69 11.78 -6.91 5.64
C VAL A 69 11.23 -6.57 7.04
N ARG A 70 11.92 -7.03 8.10
CA ARG A 70 11.58 -6.70 9.50
C ARG A 70 11.55 -5.19 9.75
N ASP A 71 12.52 -4.44 9.21
CA ASP A 71 12.60 -2.99 9.40
C ASP A 71 11.49 -2.29 8.60
N ARG A 72 11.19 -2.78 7.38
CA ARG A 72 10.12 -2.23 6.54
C ARG A 72 8.73 -2.48 7.15
N VAL A 73 8.50 -3.66 7.74
CA VAL A 73 7.29 -3.96 8.51
C VAL A 73 7.19 -3.05 9.74
N ALA A 74 8.29 -2.88 10.50
CA ALA A 74 8.31 -2.01 11.67
C ALA A 74 7.99 -0.56 11.29
N MET A 75 8.64 -0.02 10.25
CA MET A 75 8.37 1.32 9.74
C MET A 75 6.92 1.48 9.26
N THR A 76 6.36 0.47 8.58
CA THR A 76 4.98 0.52 8.12
C THR A 76 3.99 0.52 9.29
N ARG A 77 4.21 -0.30 10.33
CA ARG A 77 3.42 -0.25 11.56
C ARG A 77 3.47 1.11 12.25
N LEU A 78 4.67 1.73 12.29
CA LEU A 78 4.83 3.09 12.81
C LEU A 78 4.10 4.13 11.96
N ALA A 79 4.12 3.97 10.64
CA ALA A 79 3.51 4.91 9.72
C ALA A 79 1.97 4.93 9.82
N VAL A 80 1.35 3.78 10.03
CA VAL A 80 -0.12 3.67 10.09
C VAL A 80 -0.69 3.83 11.50
N ARG A 81 0.19 3.98 12.51
CA ARG A 81 -0.22 4.13 13.91
C ARG A 81 -1.18 5.31 14.08
N GLY A 82 -2.28 5.07 14.78
CA GLY A 82 -3.28 6.10 15.06
C GLY A 82 -4.43 6.18 14.06
N ASN A 83 -4.36 5.45 12.94
CA ASN A 83 -5.51 5.29 12.06
C ASN A 83 -6.12 3.89 12.27
N PRO A 84 -7.31 3.77 12.91
CA PRO A 84 -7.93 2.48 13.22
C PRO A 84 -8.37 1.72 11.96
N ALA A 85 -8.53 2.41 10.83
CA ALA A 85 -8.87 1.79 9.55
C ALA A 85 -7.64 1.26 8.79
N PHE A 86 -6.42 1.44 9.33
CA PHE A 86 -5.20 0.95 8.68
C PHE A 86 -4.58 -0.20 9.47
N ARG A 87 -4.28 -1.28 8.77
CA ARG A 87 -3.68 -2.48 9.32
C ARG A 87 -2.44 -2.89 8.51
N VAL A 88 -1.45 -3.50 9.15
CA VAL A 88 -0.28 -4.08 8.48
C VAL A 88 -0.39 -5.60 8.55
N SER A 89 -0.30 -6.24 7.38
CA SER A 89 -0.20 -7.69 7.25
C SER A 89 1.25 -8.10 7.02
N THR A 90 1.68 -9.17 7.66
CA THR A 90 3.00 -9.78 7.52
C THR A 90 3.01 -11.00 6.58
N LEU A 91 1.90 -11.27 5.90
CA LEU A 91 1.73 -12.44 5.01
C LEU A 91 2.94 -12.67 4.09
N GLU A 92 3.38 -11.63 3.38
CA GLU A 92 4.53 -11.76 2.48
C GLU A 92 5.86 -11.84 3.24
N ALA A 93 5.97 -11.23 4.42
CA ALA A 93 7.18 -11.29 5.24
C ALA A 93 7.41 -12.68 5.85
N GLU A 94 6.37 -13.45 6.05
CA GLU A 94 6.38 -14.80 6.60
C GLU A 94 6.50 -15.88 5.52
N ARG A 95 6.13 -15.54 4.28
CA ARG A 95 6.20 -16.45 3.13
C ARG A 95 7.64 -16.59 2.63
N ARG A 96 8.08 -17.83 2.35
CA ARG A 96 9.35 -18.09 1.68
C ARG A 96 9.22 -17.84 0.17
N GLY A 97 10.28 -17.30 -0.44
CA GLY A 97 10.36 -17.09 -1.90
C GLY A 97 9.91 -15.71 -2.37
N PRO A 98 9.66 -15.53 -3.67
CA PRO A 98 9.23 -14.25 -4.24
C PRO A 98 7.83 -13.83 -3.76
N SER A 99 7.65 -12.53 -3.56
CA SER A 99 6.36 -11.92 -3.18
C SER A 99 5.53 -11.62 -4.43
N TYR A 100 4.66 -12.54 -4.82
CA TYR A 100 3.72 -12.31 -5.92
C TYR A 100 2.36 -11.82 -5.38
N SER A 101 1.86 -10.75 -5.98
CA SER A 101 0.58 -10.14 -5.58
C SER A 101 -0.61 -11.09 -5.72
N VAL A 102 -0.60 -12.01 -6.68
CA VAL A 102 -1.66 -13.01 -6.85
C VAL A 102 -1.81 -13.90 -5.62
N ASP A 103 -0.68 -14.34 -5.03
CA ASP A 103 -0.70 -15.20 -3.85
C ASP A 103 -1.27 -14.42 -2.65
N THR A 104 -0.86 -13.16 -2.50
CA THR A 104 -1.34 -12.27 -1.43
C THR A 104 -2.84 -11.99 -1.53
N VAL A 105 -3.34 -11.74 -2.74
CA VAL A 105 -4.78 -11.49 -2.96
C VAL A 105 -5.59 -12.77 -2.70
N ARG A 106 -5.12 -13.94 -3.14
CA ARG A 106 -5.77 -15.23 -2.87
C ARG A 106 -5.84 -15.54 -1.38
N GLU A 107 -4.73 -15.35 -0.66
CA GLU A 107 -4.69 -15.59 0.80
C GLU A 107 -5.63 -14.65 1.56
N LEU A 108 -5.65 -13.37 1.20
CA LEU A 108 -6.57 -12.40 1.82
C LEU A 108 -8.02 -12.71 1.48
N ALA A 109 -8.35 -13.12 0.25
CA ALA A 109 -9.69 -13.51 -0.14
C ALA A 109 -10.16 -14.75 0.66
N ALA A 110 -9.28 -15.73 0.86
CA ALA A 110 -9.57 -16.91 1.66
C ALA A 110 -9.74 -16.59 3.15
N ALA A 111 -8.92 -15.65 3.68
CA ALA A 111 -8.98 -15.24 5.08
C ALA A 111 -10.18 -14.33 5.41
N THR A 112 -10.83 -13.75 4.40
CA THR A 112 -11.96 -12.81 4.56
C THR A 112 -13.14 -13.18 3.66
N PRO A 113 -13.78 -14.33 3.88
CA PRO A 113 -14.90 -14.78 3.04
C PRO A 113 -16.01 -13.74 2.99
N GLY A 114 -16.53 -13.46 1.79
CA GLY A 114 -17.58 -12.45 1.60
C GLY A 114 -17.11 -11.00 1.55
N ALA A 115 -15.85 -10.71 1.85
CA ALA A 115 -15.29 -9.36 1.69
C ALA A 115 -15.07 -9.03 0.21
N ARG A 116 -15.18 -7.74 -0.13
CA ARG A 116 -14.84 -7.19 -1.44
C ARG A 116 -13.46 -6.58 -1.39
N LEU A 117 -12.47 -7.22 -2.02
CA LEU A 117 -11.11 -6.73 -2.08
C LEU A 117 -10.94 -5.64 -3.13
N HIS A 118 -10.10 -4.64 -2.81
CA HIS A 118 -9.70 -3.54 -3.68
C HIS A 118 -8.18 -3.47 -3.68
N PHE A 119 -7.54 -3.86 -4.80
CA PHE A 119 -6.09 -3.92 -4.89
C PHE A 119 -5.52 -2.58 -5.34
N LEU A 120 -4.84 -1.87 -4.43
CA LEU A 120 -4.31 -0.52 -4.65
C LEU A 120 -2.92 -0.59 -5.27
N MET A 121 -2.71 0.11 -6.38
CA MET A 121 -1.41 0.24 -7.04
C MET A 121 -1.23 1.64 -7.66
N GLY A 122 0.02 2.03 -7.88
CA GLY A 122 0.32 3.25 -8.63
C GLY A 122 0.10 3.06 -10.14
N ALA A 123 -0.13 4.15 -10.85
CA ALA A 123 -0.31 4.15 -12.30
C ALA A 123 0.89 3.60 -13.06
N ASP A 124 2.10 3.78 -12.52
CA ASP A 124 3.35 3.19 -13.04
C ASP A 124 3.34 1.66 -12.97
N MET A 125 2.84 1.09 -11.88
CA MET A 125 2.69 -0.36 -11.70
C MET A 125 1.56 -0.92 -12.56
N PHE A 126 0.47 -0.18 -12.71
CA PHE A 126 -0.63 -0.58 -13.59
C PHE A 126 -0.21 -0.62 -15.07
N ALA A 127 0.71 0.24 -15.48
CA ALA A 127 1.22 0.26 -16.86
C ALA A 127 1.92 -1.06 -17.26
N THR A 128 2.46 -1.79 -16.28
CA THR A 128 3.12 -3.10 -16.48
C THR A 128 2.32 -4.27 -15.90
N PHE A 129 1.05 -4.04 -15.56
CA PHE A 129 0.23 -5.05 -14.88
C PHE A 129 0.01 -6.32 -15.72
N ASP A 130 0.03 -6.19 -17.04
CA ASP A 130 -0.09 -7.32 -17.96
C ASP A 130 1.07 -8.31 -17.86
N ASP A 131 2.25 -7.85 -17.41
CA ASP A 131 3.47 -8.65 -17.25
C ASP A 131 3.56 -9.32 -15.88
N TRP A 132 2.58 -9.08 -15.00
CA TRP A 132 2.58 -9.67 -13.67
C TRP A 132 2.20 -11.15 -13.73
N ARG A 133 2.60 -11.89 -12.69
CA ARG A 133 2.19 -13.30 -12.55
C ARG A 133 0.68 -13.37 -12.35
N GLU A 134 0.01 -14.09 -13.24
CA GLU A 134 -1.44 -14.35 -13.21
C GLU A 134 -2.29 -13.08 -12.97
N PRO A 135 -2.15 -12.02 -13.78
CA PRO A 135 -2.86 -10.76 -13.55
C PRO A 135 -4.39 -10.94 -13.65
N GLY A 136 -4.85 -11.91 -14.44
CA GLY A 136 -6.26 -12.28 -14.51
C GLY A 136 -6.82 -12.72 -13.16
N ALA A 137 -6.12 -13.58 -12.45
CA ALA A 137 -6.54 -14.05 -11.13
C ALA A 137 -6.60 -12.90 -10.09
N ILE A 138 -5.66 -11.94 -10.15
CA ILE A 138 -5.75 -10.75 -9.30
C ILE A 138 -7.04 -9.98 -9.59
N ALA A 139 -7.35 -9.73 -10.87
CA ALA A 139 -8.55 -8.98 -11.29
C ALA A 139 -9.86 -9.72 -10.99
N GLU A 140 -9.85 -11.05 -10.94
CA GLU A 140 -11.01 -11.86 -10.54
C GLU A 140 -11.31 -11.78 -9.05
N HIS A 141 -10.28 -11.67 -8.22
CA HIS A 141 -10.43 -11.60 -6.78
C HIS A 141 -10.63 -10.18 -6.25
N ALA A 142 -10.09 -9.16 -6.93
CA ALA A 142 -10.11 -7.79 -6.44
C ALA A 142 -10.48 -6.76 -7.52
N VAL A 143 -11.14 -5.67 -7.13
CA VAL A 143 -11.23 -4.45 -7.93
C VAL A 143 -9.84 -3.83 -8.02
N LEU A 144 -9.35 -3.54 -9.22
CA LEU A 144 -8.06 -2.86 -9.38
C LEU A 144 -8.24 -1.36 -9.14
N VAL A 145 -7.47 -0.82 -8.20
CA VAL A 145 -7.55 0.61 -7.84
C VAL A 145 -6.23 1.27 -8.19
N VAL A 146 -6.29 2.24 -9.10
CA VAL A 146 -5.11 2.88 -9.67
C VAL A 146 -4.97 4.31 -9.15
N ALA A 147 -3.91 4.56 -8.40
CA ALA A 147 -3.60 5.88 -7.87
C ALA A 147 -2.73 6.68 -8.85
N SER A 148 -3.03 7.97 -8.99
CA SER A 148 -2.23 8.90 -9.77
C SER A 148 -0.84 9.08 -9.17
N ARG A 149 0.20 9.18 -10.05
CA ARG A 149 1.60 9.45 -9.66
C ARG A 149 2.23 10.48 -10.58
N PRO A 150 3.24 11.25 -10.11
CA PRO A 150 3.98 12.21 -10.94
C PRO A 150 4.58 11.51 -12.17
N GLY A 151 4.36 12.07 -13.36
CA GLY A 151 4.94 11.57 -14.61
C GLY A 151 4.31 10.28 -15.17
N ALA A 152 3.43 9.62 -14.46
CA ALA A 152 2.75 8.43 -14.95
C ALA A 152 1.58 8.81 -15.87
N ARG A 153 1.75 8.57 -17.19
CA ARG A 153 0.66 8.61 -18.18
C ARG A 153 0.02 7.23 -18.26
N ALA A 154 -0.83 6.90 -17.30
CA ALA A 154 -1.56 5.64 -17.39
C ALA A 154 -2.65 5.75 -18.46
N ARG A 155 -2.68 4.80 -19.39
CA ARG A 155 -3.79 4.66 -20.33
C ARG A 155 -5.03 4.25 -19.54
N ARG A 156 -6.03 5.12 -19.48
CA ARG A 156 -7.33 4.82 -18.86
C ARG A 156 -8.09 3.70 -19.58
N THR A 157 -7.71 3.39 -20.83
CA THR A 157 -8.23 2.28 -21.61
C THR A 157 -7.38 1.04 -21.37
N SER A 158 -7.85 0.13 -20.56
CA SER A 158 -7.22 -1.16 -20.29
C SER A 158 -8.23 -2.27 -20.53
N ARG A 159 -7.76 -3.42 -21.02
CA ARG A 159 -8.59 -4.64 -21.11
C ARG A 159 -9.18 -5.03 -19.75
N TRP A 160 -8.54 -4.65 -18.66
CA TRP A 160 -8.98 -4.93 -17.29
C TRP A 160 -10.19 -4.12 -16.85
N ALA A 161 -10.47 -2.97 -17.50
CA ALA A 161 -11.67 -2.18 -17.23
C ALA A 161 -12.97 -2.95 -17.49
N ARG A 162 -12.93 -3.97 -18.38
CA ARG A 162 -14.06 -4.80 -18.78
C ARG A 162 -13.93 -6.27 -18.32
N ARG A 163 -12.88 -6.59 -17.56
CA ARG A 163 -12.60 -7.95 -17.07
C ARG A 163 -12.50 -7.96 -15.56
N GLY A 164 -12.77 -9.12 -14.96
CA GLY A 164 -12.72 -9.30 -13.53
C GLY A 164 -13.72 -8.39 -12.80
N ARG A 165 -13.27 -7.80 -11.69
CA ARG A 165 -14.08 -6.90 -10.85
C ARG A 165 -13.99 -5.42 -11.27
N GLY A 166 -13.28 -5.12 -12.36
CA GLY A 166 -13.12 -3.78 -12.93
C GLY A 166 -11.92 -3.00 -12.41
N VAL A 167 -11.76 -1.79 -12.97
CA VAL A 167 -10.68 -0.84 -12.63
C VAL A 167 -11.30 0.49 -12.19
N VAL A 168 -10.83 1.01 -11.08
CA VAL A 168 -11.17 2.34 -10.57
C VAL A 168 -9.93 3.22 -10.57
N TRP A 169 -10.06 4.43 -11.09
CA TRP A 169 -9.02 5.45 -11.09
C TRP A 169 -9.29 6.45 -9.97
N LEU A 170 -8.38 6.54 -9.00
CA LEU A 170 -8.51 7.50 -7.91
C LEU A 170 -8.29 8.93 -8.37
N THR A 171 -8.99 9.84 -7.72
CA THR A 171 -8.84 11.30 -7.92
C THR A 171 -7.81 11.90 -6.95
N ASN A 172 -6.93 11.07 -6.36
CA ASN A 172 -5.98 11.48 -5.34
C ASN A 172 -5.02 12.59 -5.80
N PRO A 173 -4.65 13.50 -4.89
CA PRO A 173 -3.62 14.48 -5.17
C PRO A 173 -2.26 13.80 -5.40
N VAL A 174 -1.50 14.34 -6.35
CA VAL A 174 -0.18 13.81 -6.69
C VAL A 174 0.87 14.38 -5.74
N MET A 175 1.51 13.52 -4.98
CA MET A 175 2.61 13.87 -4.09
C MET A 175 3.95 13.46 -4.70
N ALA A 176 4.82 14.44 -4.96
CA ALA A 176 6.14 14.24 -5.56
C ALA A 176 7.17 13.73 -4.52
N VAL A 177 6.85 12.61 -3.84
CA VAL A 177 7.73 11.94 -2.87
C VAL A 177 7.87 10.48 -3.24
N SER A 178 9.10 9.95 -3.16
CA SER A 178 9.38 8.53 -3.44
C SER A 178 10.33 7.94 -2.41
N SER A 179 10.16 6.64 -2.12
CA SER A 179 11.08 5.94 -1.20
C SER A 179 12.53 5.97 -1.67
N SER A 180 12.80 5.90 -2.98
CA SER A 180 14.15 6.01 -3.53
C SER A 180 14.78 7.38 -3.27
N GLY A 181 14.02 8.46 -3.51
CA GLY A 181 14.47 9.82 -3.21
C GLY A 181 14.73 10.02 -1.70
N LEU A 182 13.88 9.44 -0.85
CA LEU A 182 14.04 9.50 0.61
C LEU A 182 15.28 8.74 1.09
N ARG A 183 15.57 7.57 0.52
CA ARG A 183 16.81 6.84 0.82
C ARG A 183 18.06 7.61 0.40
N ALA A 184 18.06 8.18 -0.81
CA ALA A 184 19.16 9.02 -1.27
C ALA A 184 19.36 10.24 -0.37
N ARG A 185 18.26 10.89 0.05
CA ARG A 185 18.29 12.03 0.98
C ARG A 185 18.87 11.64 2.34
N ALA A 186 18.45 10.52 2.91
CA ALA A 186 18.98 10.02 4.19
C ALA A 186 20.45 9.61 4.07
N ALA A 187 20.85 8.98 2.95
CA ALA A 187 22.25 8.65 2.68
C ALA A 187 23.17 9.87 2.61
N ALA A 188 22.64 11.01 2.13
CA ALA A 188 23.34 12.30 2.13
C ALA A 188 23.30 13.02 3.49
N GLY A 189 22.81 12.38 4.56
CA GLY A 189 22.71 12.99 5.89
C GLY A 189 21.56 14.00 6.05
N ALA A 190 20.71 14.18 5.05
CA ALA A 190 19.59 15.10 5.13
C ALA A 190 18.38 14.46 5.83
N GLY A 191 17.69 15.25 6.67
CA GLY A 191 16.55 14.78 7.45
C GLY A 191 15.33 14.39 6.60
N LEU A 192 14.51 13.48 7.15
CA LEU A 192 13.27 13.02 6.53
C LEU A 192 12.00 13.68 7.12
N ARG A 193 12.16 14.65 7.99
CA ARG A 193 11.06 15.36 8.66
C ARG A 193 10.08 15.93 7.64
N TYR A 194 8.79 15.80 7.89
CA TYR A 194 7.69 16.23 7.02
C TYR A 194 7.56 15.48 5.67
N LEU A 195 8.41 14.51 5.41
CA LEU A 195 8.32 13.65 4.23
C LEU A 195 7.81 12.25 4.59
N VAL A 196 8.06 11.84 5.84
CA VAL A 196 7.55 10.62 6.46
C VAL A 196 6.97 10.96 7.84
N PRO A 197 6.12 10.10 8.43
CA PRO A 197 5.71 10.27 9.82
C PRO A 197 6.92 10.34 10.76
N ASP A 198 6.84 11.17 11.80
CA ASP A 198 7.94 11.40 12.74
C ASP A 198 8.50 10.11 13.37
N ALA A 199 7.61 9.16 13.67
CA ALA A 199 8.01 7.86 14.20
C ALA A 199 8.88 7.06 13.21
N VAL A 200 8.59 7.16 11.90
CA VAL A 200 9.39 6.56 10.83
C VAL A 200 10.74 7.27 10.71
N ALA A 201 10.75 8.60 10.73
CA ALA A 201 12.00 9.37 10.68
C ALA A 201 12.93 9.01 11.84
N ARG A 202 12.39 8.94 13.07
CA ARG A 202 13.14 8.50 14.26
C ARG A 202 13.65 7.06 14.14
N TYR A 203 12.84 6.15 13.59
CA TYR A 203 13.24 4.76 13.36
C TYR A 203 14.43 4.69 12.40
N VAL A 204 14.36 5.36 11.25
CA VAL A 204 15.44 5.43 10.25
C VAL A 204 16.72 5.93 10.87
N ALA A 205 16.67 7.03 11.64
CA ALA A 205 17.84 7.61 12.31
C ALA A 205 18.44 6.66 13.37
N ARG A 206 17.60 6.11 14.25
CA ARG A 206 18.02 5.20 15.33
C ARG A 206 18.71 3.95 14.81
N HIS A 207 18.19 3.36 13.73
CA HIS A 207 18.71 2.13 13.14
C HIS A 207 19.75 2.40 12.05
N ARG A 208 20.13 3.67 11.82
CA ARG A 208 21.07 4.10 10.78
C ARG A 208 20.75 3.49 9.40
N LEU A 209 19.45 3.36 9.10
CA LEU A 209 19.04 2.85 7.80
C LEU A 209 19.47 3.82 6.71
N TYR A 210 19.88 3.27 5.58
CA TYR A 210 20.34 3.99 4.39
C TYR A 210 21.71 4.69 4.51
N ALA A 211 22.33 4.77 5.68
CA ALA A 211 23.65 5.43 5.87
C ALA A 211 24.78 4.78 5.03
N ALA A 212 24.72 3.46 4.82
CA ALA A 212 25.69 2.72 4.00
C ALA A 212 25.52 2.90 2.49
N MET A 213 24.46 3.60 2.03
CA MET A 213 24.20 3.88 0.60
C MET A 213 24.86 5.17 0.11
N ALA A 214 25.54 5.92 0.98
CA ALA A 214 26.31 7.10 0.56
C ALA A 214 27.42 6.66 -0.41
N PRO A 215 27.55 7.23 -1.61
CA PRO A 215 28.71 7.01 -2.44
C PRO A 215 29.94 7.45 -1.62
N ARG A 216 30.96 6.59 -1.55
CA ARG A 216 32.24 6.98 -0.96
C ARG A 216 32.68 8.25 -1.69
N ALA A 217 32.72 9.36 -0.98
CA ALA A 217 33.29 10.61 -1.50
C ALA A 217 34.68 10.26 -2.04
N ARG A 218 34.91 10.46 -3.35
CA ARG A 218 36.27 10.42 -3.90
C ARG A 218 37.04 11.48 -3.15
N ARG A 219 37.95 11.06 -2.27
CA ARG A 219 38.95 11.96 -1.72
C ARG A 219 39.79 12.38 -2.91
N HIS A 220 39.59 13.59 -3.40
CA HIS A 220 40.58 14.22 -4.26
C HIS A 220 41.81 14.47 -3.39
N ALA A 221 42.89 13.74 -3.68
CA ALA A 221 44.23 14.03 -3.22
C ALA A 221 44.82 15.14 -4.09
#